data_7c1b55ca38e499726e1f495934523b94
#
_entry.id   7c1b55ca38e499726e1f495934523b94
#
_cell.length_a   1.000
_cell.length_b   1.000
_cell.length_c   1.000
_cell.angle_alpha   90.00
_cell.angle_beta   90.00
_cell.angle_gamma   90.00
#
_symmetry.space_group_name_H-M   'P 1'
#
loop_
_entity.id
_entity.type
_entity.pdbx_description
1 polymer ?
#
loop_
_entity_poly.entity_id
_entity_poly.type
_entity_poly.pdbx_seq_one_letter_code
_entity_poly.pdbx_strand_id
1 'polypeptide(L)'
;MRIRRYIFTILLTTLCMALFMSCSAKQAKDATAKVTKVEDKYETCVYADSSQRVHINVNITLPVASDSVYALIRDSLLGTMEHEFCYMIGDTKVIEPYKGKDKSIKAIVDYYGAHSFLYLNKCAEDDYKQRAEYIKTDTTLTEAMRRQIMQDTPQWEYESKISKAFETPKYIVFLHQTYEYLGGAHGGIGGLGYMTFNRSNGKKVTNFFVKEATEKMQGLLKKGLKEHFCESGAPIKTDKELMEQLQIDGNVIPLPVQEPYPSAAGLIFTYNQYEIACYAAGMPSFTIPYEQAMPYLTDEVKELLKK
;
A
#
# COMPACT_ATOMS: atom_id res chain seq x y z
N MET A 1 0.93 34.72 3.33
CA MET A 1 1.39 34.05 4.58
C MET A 1 1.47 32.52 4.48
N ARG A 2 0.87 31.83 3.49
CA ARG A 2 0.95 30.37 3.28
C ARG A 2 2.27 29.89 2.64
N ILE A 3 2.89 30.68 1.78
CA ILE A 3 4.13 30.29 1.03
C ILE A 3 5.37 30.19 1.93
N ARG A 4 5.47 30.99 3.03
CA ARG A 4 6.62 30.90 3.96
C ARG A 4 6.73 29.57 4.72
N ARG A 5 5.65 28.82 4.87
CA ARG A 5 5.69 27.48 5.51
C ARG A 5 6.30 26.41 4.61
N TYR A 6 6.14 26.49 3.29
CA TYR A 6 6.69 25.53 2.33
C TYR A 6 8.22 25.58 2.23
N ILE A 7 8.82 26.76 2.32
CA ILE A 7 10.27 26.93 2.22
C ILE A 7 10.97 26.38 3.48
N PHE A 8 10.35 26.47 4.65
CA PHE A 8 10.99 26.04 5.91
C PHE A 8 10.98 24.51 6.10
N THR A 9 10.02 23.81 5.50
CA THR A 9 9.95 22.33 5.58
C THR A 9 10.95 21.67 4.61
N ILE A 10 11.27 22.30 3.48
CA ILE A 10 12.27 21.81 2.51
C ILE A 10 13.70 21.88 3.09
N LEU A 11 13.99 22.83 3.96
CA LEU A 11 15.35 22.99 4.52
C LEU A 11 15.71 21.99 5.64
N LEU A 12 14.73 21.34 6.27
CA LEU A 12 14.99 20.44 7.41
C LEU A 12 15.14 18.97 7.02
N THR A 13 14.73 18.57 5.80
CA THR A 13 14.85 17.17 5.32
C THR A 13 16.12 16.88 4.53
N THR A 14 16.90 17.90 4.15
CA THR A 14 18.11 17.76 3.32
C THR A 14 19.34 17.23 4.07
N LEU A 15 19.31 17.08 5.39
CA LEU A 15 20.51 16.68 6.16
C LEU A 15 20.70 15.15 6.29
N CYS A 16 19.74 14.33 5.90
CA CYS A 16 19.83 12.86 6.00
C CYS A 16 20.07 12.11 4.68
N MET A 17 20.09 12.77 3.52
CA MET A 17 20.22 12.10 2.21
C MET A 17 21.54 12.30 1.47
N ALA A 18 22.59 12.83 2.11
CA ALA A 18 23.85 13.16 1.46
C ALA A 18 24.79 11.97 1.18
N LEU A 19 24.37 10.71 1.26
CA LEU A 19 25.26 9.54 1.12
C LEU A 19 24.99 8.60 -0.07
N PHE A 20 24.05 8.91 -0.96
CA PHE A 20 23.79 8.05 -2.13
C PHE A 20 23.70 8.83 -3.46
N MET A 21 24.65 9.70 -3.77
CA MET A 21 24.77 10.25 -5.13
C MET A 21 26.06 9.78 -5.78
N SER A 22 26.00 8.63 -6.40
CA SER A 22 26.90 8.25 -7.50
C SER A 22 26.26 7.12 -8.31
N CYS A 23 25.32 7.45 -9.19
CA CYS A 23 25.01 6.57 -10.31
C CYS A 23 24.72 7.39 -11.56
N SER A 24 25.63 7.29 -12.52
CA SER A 24 25.53 7.87 -13.86
C SER A 24 24.20 7.54 -14.51
N ALA A 25 23.59 8.50 -15.18
CA ALA A 25 22.48 8.29 -16.11
C ALA A 25 22.90 7.30 -17.21
N LYS A 26 22.67 6.00 -16.99
CA LYS A 26 22.60 5.01 -18.06
C LYS A 26 21.18 5.07 -18.60
N GLN A 27 21.06 5.31 -19.92
CA GLN A 27 19.80 5.10 -20.64
C GLN A 27 19.15 3.80 -20.16
N ALA A 28 17.84 3.88 -19.84
CA ALA A 28 17.06 2.71 -19.45
C ALA A 28 17.24 1.63 -20.53
N LYS A 29 17.92 0.57 -20.19
CA LYS A 29 17.77 -0.69 -20.93
C LYS A 29 16.36 -1.16 -20.63
N ASP A 30 15.64 -1.66 -21.64
CA ASP A 30 14.32 -2.25 -21.48
C ASP A 30 14.31 -3.17 -20.25
N ALA A 31 13.73 -2.70 -19.16
CA ALA A 31 13.62 -3.46 -17.94
C ALA A 31 12.69 -4.65 -18.22
N THR A 32 13.05 -5.81 -17.74
CA THR A 32 12.24 -7.02 -17.87
C THR A 32 12.08 -7.68 -16.51
N ALA A 33 10.87 -8.18 -16.24
CA ALA A 33 10.59 -8.93 -15.02
C ALA A 33 11.46 -10.19 -14.94
N LYS A 34 11.88 -10.51 -13.72
CA LYS A 34 12.66 -11.72 -13.41
C LYS A 34 11.86 -12.64 -12.51
N VAL A 35 11.68 -13.88 -12.93
CA VAL A 35 11.09 -14.90 -12.07
C VAL A 35 12.18 -15.47 -11.18
N THR A 36 11.93 -15.45 -9.86
CA THR A 36 12.74 -16.11 -8.86
C THR A 36 11.86 -17.13 -8.13
N LYS A 37 12.20 -18.40 -8.19
CA LYS A 37 11.47 -19.43 -7.46
C LYS A 37 11.85 -19.33 -5.99
N VAL A 38 10.85 -19.23 -5.10
CA VAL A 38 11.08 -19.10 -3.66
C VAL A 38 10.85 -20.40 -2.92
N GLU A 39 9.78 -21.15 -3.25
CA GLU A 39 9.39 -22.42 -2.63
C GLU A 39 8.68 -23.31 -3.68
N ASP A 40 8.52 -24.62 -3.39
CA ASP A 40 7.93 -25.57 -4.36
C ASP A 40 6.52 -25.22 -4.84
N LYS A 41 5.75 -24.45 -4.03
CA LYS A 41 4.36 -24.09 -4.31
C LYS A 41 4.15 -22.63 -4.71
N TYR A 42 5.18 -21.80 -4.71
CA TYR A 42 5.10 -20.37 -4.98
C TYR A 42 6.17 -19.92 -5.95
N GLU A 43 5.83 -18.97 -6.79
CA GLU A 43 6.76 -18.29 -7.67
C GLU A 43 6.71 -16.79 -7.41
N THR A 44 7.86 -16.14 -7.40
CA THR A 44 7.99 -14.69 -7.24
C THR A 44 8.53 -14.10 -8.52
N CYS A 45 7.90 -13.03 -8.98
CA CYS A 45 8.36 -12.27 -10.12
C CYS A 45 8.60 -10.81 -9.71
N VAL A 46 9.75 -10.28 -10.13
CA VAL A 46 10.16 -8.91 -9.82
C VAL A 46 10.36 -8.15 -11.11
N TYR A 47 9.75 -6.98 -11.21
CA TYR A 47 10.02 -5.97 -12.22
C TYR A 47 10.48 -4.70 -11.51
N ALA A 48 11.58 -4.12 -11.97
CA ALA A 48 12.06 -2.82 -11.49
C ALA A 48 12.57 -2.00 -12.65
N ASP A 49 12.21 -0.74 -12.71
CA ASP A 49 12.70 0.22 -13.69
C ASP A 49 12.90 1.59 -13.03
N SER A 50 13.76 2.40 -13.63
CA SER A 50 14.09 3.71 -13.09
C SER A 50 14.54 4.67 -14.18
N SER A 51 14.03 5.88 -14.11
CA SER A 51 14.47 7.03 -14.90
C SER A 51 14.95 8.15 -13.98
N GLN A 52 15.27 9.30 -14.53
CA GLN A 52 15.56 10.50 -13.75
C GLN A 52 14.34 10.97 -12.94
N ARG A 53 13.12 10.62 -13.37
CA ARG A 53 11.86 11.13 -12.82
C ARG A 53 11.06 10.11 -12.01
N VAL A 54 11.23 8.83 -12.30
CA VAL A 54 10.39 7.75 -11.76
C VAL A 54 11.24 6.57 -11.36
N HIS A 55 10.90 5.98 -10.23
CA HIS A 55 11.31 4.64 -9.81
C HIS A 55 10.09 3.77 -9.62
N ILE A 56 10.07 2.56 -10.19
CA ILE A 56 9.01 1.57 -10.00
C ILE A 56 9.61 0.24 -9.55
N ASN A 57 8.94 -0.40 -8.59
CA ASN A 57 9.28 -1.74 -8.11
C ASN A 57 8.00 -2.57 -7.92
N VAL A 58 7.89 -3.65 -8.68
CA VAL A 58 6.76 -4.60 -8.62
C VAL A 58 7.31 -5.95 -8.20
N ASN A 59 6.85 -6.49 -7.06
CA ASN A 59 7.32 -7.74 -6.51
C ASN A 59 6.13 -8.63 -6.13
N ILE A 60 5.80 -9.59 -7.00
CA ILE A 60 4.59 -10.39 -6.88
C ILE A 60 4.93 -11.85 -6.63
N THR A 61 4.46 -12.37 -5.52
CA THR A 61 4.51 -13.81 -5.18
C THR A 61 3.13 -14.43 -5.39
N LEU A 62 3.05 -15.43 -6.25
CA LEU A 62 1.80 -16.16 -6.53
C LEU A 62 1.99 -17.66 -6.26
N PRO A 63 0.92 -18.37 -5.90
CA PRO A 63 0.96 -19.82 -5.87
C PRO A 63 1.13 -20.37 -7.30
N VAL A 64 1.88 -21.47 -7.42
CA VAL A 64 1.90 -22.27 -8.63
C VAL A 64 0.56 -22.97 -8.74
N ALA A 65 -0.11 -22.89 -9.88
CA ALA A 65 -1.41 -23.52 -10.12
C ALA A 65 -1.28 -25.05 -10.25
N SER A 66 -0.90 -25.71 -9.16
CA SER A 66 -0.69 -27.15 -9.08
C SER A 66 -2.00 -27.95 -9.02
N ASP A 67 -3.08 -27.31 -8.55
CA ASP A 67 -4.43 -27.85 -8.46
C ASP A 67 -5.47 -26.71 -8.60
N SER A 68 -6.75 -27.07 -8.61
CA SER A 68 -7.84 -26.11 -8.79
C SER A 68 -7.94 -25.07 -7.68
N VAL A 69 -7.56 -25.39 -6.44
CA VAL A 69 -7.58 -24.48 -5.30
C VAL A 69 -6.51 -23.40 -5.45
N TYR A 70 -5.28 -23.80 -5.73
CA TYR A 70 -4.17 -22.87 -5.96
C TYR A 70 -4.38 -22.03 -7.24
N ALA A 71 -5.02 -22.61 -8.27
CA ALA A 71 -5.41 -21.85 -9.47
C ALA A 71 -6.39 -20.72 -9.14
N LEU A 72 -7.45 -20.99 -8.35
CA LEU A 72 -8.41 -19.97 -7.93
C LEU A 72 -7.77 -18.87 -7.07
N ILE A 73 -6.88 -19.23 -6.14
CA ILE A 73 -6.14 -18.25 -5.34
C ILE A 73 -5.28 -17.36 -6.25
N ARG A 74 -4.54 -17.98 -7.18
CA ARG A 74 -3.72 -17.27 -8.16
C ARG A 74 -4.53 -16.28 -8.98
N ASP A 75 -5.67 -16.72 -9.53
CA ASP A 75 -6.54 -15.86 -10.35
C ASP A 75 -7.07 -14.67 -9.55
N SER A 76 -7.43 -14.88 -8.28
CA SER A 76 -7.89 -13.80 -7.40
C SER A 76 -6.77 -12.79 -7.11
N LEU A 77 -5.54 -13.24 -6.87
CA LEU A 77 -4.38 -12.36 -6.65
C LEU A 77 -4.02 -11.58 -7.92
N LEU A 78 -4.07 -12.23 -9.09
CA LEU A 78 -3.88 -11.57 -10.38
C LEU A 78 -4.96 -10.52 -10.66
N GLY A 79 -6.21 -10.81 -10.33
CA GLY A 79 -7.30 -9.84 -10.43
C GLY A 79 -7.11 -8.61 -9.53
N THR A 80 -6.59 -8.81 -8.31
CA THR A 80 -6.23 -7.69 -7.41
C THR A 80 -5.12 -6.83 -8.03
N MET A 81 -4.05 -7.45 -8.52
CA MET A 81 -2.97 -6.75 -9.20
C MET A 81 -3.44 -6.02 -10.47
N GLU A 82 -4.27 -6.68 -11.29
CA GLU A 82 -4.84 -6.06 -12.49
C GLU A 82 -5.63 -4.79 -12.14
N HIS A 83 -6.50 -4.87 -11.13
CA HIS A 83 -7.28 -3.72 -10.68
C HIS A 83 -6.37 -2.58 -10.22
N GLU A 84 -5.39 -2.88 -9.39
CA GLU A 84 -4.42 -1.88 -8.89
C GLU A 84 -3.74 -1.15 -10.06
N PHE A 85 -3.12 -1.89 -10.99
CA PHE A 85 -2.38 -1.27 -12.08
C PHE A 85 -3.28 -0.56 -13.09
N CYS A 86 -4.48 -1.08 -13.34
CA CYS A 86 -5.42 -0.40 -14.23
C CYS A 86 -5.89 0.95 -13.68
N TYR A 87 -5.96 1.11 -12.37
CA TYR A 87 -6.47 2.30 -11.66
C TYR A 87 -5.46 2.91 -10.69
N MET A 88 -4.17 2.81 -11.01
CA MET A 88 -3.06 3.18 -10.11
C MET A 88 -3.04 4.66 -9.67
N ILE A 89 -3.72 5.54 -10.38
CA ILE A 89 -3.89 6.94 -9.98
C ILE A 89 -5.37 7.31 -10.03
N GLY A 90 -6.05 7.17 -8.89
CA GLY A 90 -7.47 7.50 -8.74
C GLY A 90 -8.42 6.56 -9.48
N ASP A 91 -9.62 7.04 -9.80
CA ASP A 91 -10.72 6.23 -10.33
C ASP A 91 -10.73 6.09 -11.85
N THR A 92 -9.75 6.67 -12.54
CA THR A 92 -9.67 6.60 -14.00
C THR A 92 -8.77 5.45 -14.42
N LYS A 93 -9.28 4.59 -15.32
CA LYS A 93 -8.47 3.52 -15.89
C LYS A 93 -7.37 4.10 -16.77
N VAL A 94 -6.12 3.86 -16.42
CA VAL A 94 -4.92 4.38 -17.08
C VAL A 94 -4.14 3.32 -17.84
N ILE A 95 -4.29 2.04 -17.49
CA ILE A 95 -3.69 0.90 -18.19
C ILE A 95 -4.79 -0.08 -18.56
N GLU A 96 -4.77 -0.60 -19.79
CA GLU A 96 -5.70 -1.65 -20.21
C GLU A 96 -5.35 -3.00 -19.56
N PRO A 97 -6.35 -3.84 -19.27
CA PRO A 97 -6.11 -5.20 -18.79
C PRO A 97 -5.23 -6.00 -19.74
N TYR A 98 -4.37 -6.85 -19.20
CA TYR A 98 -3.50 -7.73 -19.98
C TYR A 98 -4.32 -8.72 -20.82
N LYS A 99 -4.12 -8.70 -22.15
CA LYS A 99 -4.83 -9.58 -23.11
C LYS A 99 -3.89 -10.52 -23.86
N GLY A 100 -2.64 -10.64 -23.39
CA GLY A 100 -1.65 -11.53 -24.00
C GLY A 100 -2.03 -13.01 -23.93
N LYS A 101 -1.48 -13.82 -24.84
CA LYS A 101 -1.67 -15.28 -24.85
C LYS A 101 -0.82 -16.00 -23.80
N ASP A 102 0.36 -15.45 -23.50
CA ASP A 102 1.24 -15.96 -22.46
C ASP A 102 0.68 -15.59 -21.07
N LYS A 103 0.23 -16.58 -20.31
CA LYS A 103 -0.33 -16.41 -18.95
C LYS A 103 0.71 -16.62 -17.85
N SER A 104 2.00 -16.65 -18.19
CA SER A 104 3.05 -16.70 -17.18
C SER A 104 3.05 -15.44 -16.31
N ILE A 105 3.43 -15.56 -15.04
CA ILE A 105 3.59 -14.43 -14.13
C ILE A 105 4.55 -13.38 -14.73
N LYS A 106 5.60 -13.88 -15.41
CA LYS A 106 6.59 -13.02 -16.05
C LYS A 106 5.95 -12.08 -17.10
N ALA A 107 5.17 -12.65 -18.03
CA ALA A 107 4.54 -11.87 -19.09
C ALA A 107 3.53 -10.84 -18.54
N ILE A 108 2.80 -11.21 -17.49
CA ILE A 108 1.81 -10.35 -16.85
C ILE A 108 2.51 -9.21 -16.09
N VAL A 109 3.53 -9.52 -15.27
CA VAL A 109 4.29 -8.52 -14.50
C VAL A 109 5.11 -7.62 -15.41
N ASP A 110 5.71 -8.15 -16.48
CA ASP A 110 6.37 -7.32 -17.52
C ASP A 110 5.40 -6.31 -18.13
N TYR A 111 4.19 -6.76 -18.48
CA TYR A 111 3.20 -5.88 -19.08
C TYR A 111 2.82 -4.74 -18.15
N TYR A 112 2.38 -5.05 -16.93
CA TYR A 112 1.95 -4.02 -15.99
C TYR A 112 3.11 -3.14 -15.54
N GLY A 113 4.28 -3.71 -15.25
CA GLY A 113 5.46 -2.95 -14.87
C GLY A 113 5.88 -1.94 -15.94
N ALA A 114 6.00 -2.39 -17.19
CA ALA A 114 6.41 -1.52 -18.31
C ALA A 114 5.38 -0.41 -18.58
N HIS A 115 4.07 -0.75 -18.60
CA HIS A 115 3.04 0.25 -18.86
C HIS A 115 2.90 1.26 -17.72
N SER A 116 3.05 0.82 -16.48
CA SER A 116 3.06 1.70 -15.31
C SER A 116 4.24 2.66 -15.34
N PHE A 117 5.44 2.14 -15.65
CA PHE A 117 6.63 2.96 -15.76
C PHE A 117 6.46 4.07 -16.84
N LEU A 118 5.98 3.69 -18.02
CA LEU A 118 5.74 4.64 -19.10
C LEU A 118 4.70 5.70 -18.74
N TYR A 119 3.60 5.27 -18.10
CA TYR A 119 2.53 6.18 -17.67
C TYR A 119 3.03 7.15 -16.59
N LEU A 120 3.65 6.66 -15.54
CA LEU A 120 4.16 7.49 -14.44
C LEU A 120 5.26 8.43 -14.94
N ASN A 121 6.16 7.94 -15.80
CA ASN A 121 7.23 8.79 -16.35
C ASN A 121 6.67 9.95 -17.17
N LYS A 122 5.62 9.72 -17.96
CA LYS A 122 4.92 10.78 -18.68
C LYS A 122 4.30 11.79 -17.70
N CYS A 123 3.59 11.32 -16.67
CA CYS A 123 2.96 12.20 -15.68
C CYS A 123 4.01 13.02 -14.92
N ALA A 124 5.10 12.40 -14.48
CA ALA A 124 6.18 13.08 -13.77
C ALA A 124 6.91 14.12 -14.64
N GLU A 125 7.09 13.84 -15.94
CA GLU A 125 7.64 14.81 -16.90
C GLU A 125 6.70 16.00 -17.11
N ASP A 126 5.40 15.77 -17.18
CA ASP A 126 4.40 16.83 -17.35
C ASP A 126 4.31 17.69 -16.08
N ASP A 127 4.32 17.09 -14.88
CA ASP A 127 4.41 17.81 -13.60
C ASP A 127 5.69 18.66 -13.53
N TYR A 128 6.81 18.09 -13.89
CA TYR A 128 8.10 18.81 -13.91
C TYR A 128 8.06 20.03 -14.82
N LYS A 129 7.50 19.93 -16.03
CA LYS A 129 7.37 21.06 -16.97
C LYS A 129 6.45 22.14 -16.42
N GLN A 130 5.31 21.77 -15.85
CA GLN A 130 4.37 22.70 -15.21
C GLN A 130 5.03 23.44 -14.03
N ARG A 131 5.73 22.71 -13.19
CA ARG A 131 6.49 23.26 -12.05
C ARG A 131 7.59 24.21 -12.52
N ALA A 132 8.34 23.84 -13.56
CA ALA A 132 9.38 24.69 -14.13
C ALA A 132 8.81 26.01 -14.65
N GLU A 133 7.66 25.98 -15.33
CA GLU A 133 7.01 27.19 -15.84
C GLU A 133 6.48 28.06 -14.69
N TYR A 134 5.85 27.46 -13.69
CA TYR A 134 5.40 28.20 -12.51
C TYR A 134 6.58 28.89 -11.78
N ILE A 135 7.66 28.17 -11.52
CA ILE A 135 8.85 28.68 -10.84
C ILE A 135 9.51 29.82 -11.67
N LYS A 136 9.50 29.71 -13.00
CA LYS A 136 10.04 30.74 -13.90
C LYS A 136 9.26 32.04 -13.82
N THR A 137 7.95 31.97 -13.63
CA THR A 137 7.07 33.15 -13.55
C THR A 137 6.98 33.76 -12.15
N ASP A 138 7.43 33.07 -11.10
CA ASP A 138 7.45 33.59 -9.74
C ASP A 138 8.52 34.66 -9.56
N THR A 139 8.09 35.92 -9.44
CA THR A 139 8.96 37.09 -9.28
C THR A 139 9.64 37.18 -7.93
N THR A 140 9.23 36.41 -6.93
CA THR A 140 9.82 36.38 -5.59
C THR A 140 11.09 35.53 -5.51
N LEU A 141 11.30 34.64 -6.49
CA LEU A 141 12.44 33.74 -6.53
C LEU A 141 13.63 34.35 -7.29
N THR A 142 14.82 34.22 -6.72
CA THR A 142 16.05 34.50 -7.44
C THR A 142 16.37 33.35 -8.42
N GLU A 143 17.23 33.62 -9.42
CA GLU A 143 17.67 32.61 -10.37
C GLU A 143 18.38 31.41 -9.71
N ALA A 144 19.12 31.66 -8.64
CA ALA A 144 19.76 30.60 -7.85
C ALA A 144 18.74 29.73 -7.13
N MET A 145 17.70 30.34 -6.52
CA MET A 145 16.61 29.60 -5.87
C MET A 145 15.83 28.75 -6.87
N ARG A 146 15.53 29.30 -8.06
CA ARG A 146 14.84 28.55 -9.13
C ARG A 146 15.61 27.31 -9.53
N ARG A 147 16.92 27.45 -9.78
CA ARG A 147 17.78 26.32 -10.12
C ARG A 147 17.82 25.28 -9.02
N GLN A 148 17.94 25.70 -7.77
CA GLN A 148 17.98 24.80 -6.61
C GLN A 148 16.66 24.00 -6.49
N ILE A 149 15.51 24.68 -6.56
CA ILE A 149 14.18 24.01 -6.47
C ILE A 149 14.01 22.97 -7.58
N MET A 150 14.49 23.27 -8.80
CA MET A 150 14.38 22.33 -9.91
C MET A 150 15.35 21.15 -9.80
N GLN A 151 16.55 21.37 -9.23
CA GLN A 151 17.50 20.29 -8.94
C GLN A 151 17.02 19.36 -7.82
N ASP A 152 16.36 19.92 -6.82
CA ASP A 152 15.85 19.19 -5.65
C ASP A 152 14.47 18.57 -5.91
N THR A 153 13.96 18.60 -7.15
CA THR A 153 12.69 17.91 -7.48
C THR A 153 12.85 16.41 -7.29
N PRO A 154 12.12 15.81 -6.34
CA PRO A 154 12.28 14.41 -6.03
C PRO A 154 11.75 13.52 -7.16
N GLN A 155 12.30 12.32 -7.22
CA GLN A 155 11.82 11.26 -8.10
C GLN A 155 10.46 10.75 -7.60
N TRP A 156 9.55 10.45 -8.52
CA TRP A 156 8.33 9.74 -8.20
C TRP A 156 8.64 8.28 -7.93
N GLU A 157 7.99 7.70 -6.93
CA GLU A 157 8.20 6.31 -6.54
C GLU A 157 6.86 5.56 -6.53
N TYR A 158 6.87 4.37 -7.06
CA TYR A 158 5.73 3.46 -7.00
C TYR A 158 6.22 2.04 -6.70
N GLU A 159 5.72 1.47 -5.62
CA GLU A 159 6.00 0.10 -5.23
C GLU A 159 4.70 -0.68 -5.06
N SER A 160 4.66 -1.90 -5.59
CA SER A 160 3.61 -2.87 -5.35
C SER A 160 4.20 -4.22 -5.00
N LYS A 161 3.73 -4.81 -3.91
CA LYS A 161 4.21 -6.09 -3.43
C LYS A 161 3.06 -6.97 -2.97
N ILE A 162 2.95 -8.15 -3.57
CA ILE A 162 2.11 -9.24 -3.07
C ILE A 162 3.02 -10.34 -2.55
N SER A 163 2.84 -10.74 -1.29
CA SER A 163 3.64 -11.79 -0.65
C SER A 163 2.79 -12.70 0.22
N LYS A 164 3.16 -13.98 0.32
CA LYS A 164 2.55 -14.89 1.30
C LYS A 164 2.97 -14.46 2.70
N ALA A 165 2.00 -14.10 3.54
CA ALA A 165 2.23 -13.68 4.91
C ALA A 165 2.17 -14.86 5.89
N PHE A 166 1.16 -15.73 5.73
CA PHE A 166 0.89 -16.81 6.68
C PHE A 166 0.14 -17.96 6.01
N GLU A 167 0.35 -19.19 6.47
CA GLU A 167 -0.33 -20.37 5.95
C GLU A 167 -0.62 -21.37 7.07
N THR A 168 -1.82 -21.95 7.06
CA THR A 168 -2.26 -23.03 7.92
C THR A 168 -2.86 -24.17 7.09
N PRO A 169 -3.22 -25.32 7.68
CA PRO A 169 -3.99 -26.33 6.96
C PRO A 169 -5.35 -25.84 6.42
N LYS A 170 -5.95 -24.79 7.01
CA LYS A 170 -7.29 -24.29 6.69
C LYS A 170 -7.30 -23.06 5.79
N TYR A 171 -6.32 -22.17 5.90
CA TYR A 171 -6.28 -20.92 5.15
C TYR A 171 -4.87 -20.45 4.82
N ILE A 172 -4.79 -19.60 3.81
CA ILE A 172 -3.56 -18.90 3.42
C ILE A 172 -3.86 -17.40 3.45
N VAL A 173 -2.91 -16.61 3.95
CA VAL A 173 -2.98 -15.15 3.96
C VAL A 173 -1.89 -14.60 3.04
N PHE A 174 -2.30 -13.74 2.11
CA PHE A 174 -1.40 -12.90 1.34
C PHE A 174 -1.49 -11.46 1.84
N LEU A 175 -0.34 -10.82 1.85
CA LEU A 175 -0.18 -9.40 2.12
C LEU A 175 0.00 -8.68 0.79
N HIS A 176 -0.79 -7.65 0.56
CA HIS A 176 -0.62 -6.69 -0.52
C HIS A 176 -0.17 -5.36 0.08
N GLN A 177 0.97 -4.88 -0.32
CA GLN A 177 1.55 -3.62 0.11
C GLN A 177 1.75 -2.73 -1.11
N THR A 178 1.34 -1.49 -1.01
CA THR A 178 1.61 -0.45 -2.00
C THR A 178 2.31 0.72 -1.34
N TYR A 179 3.11 1.41 -2.10
CA TYR A 179 3.68 2.69 -1.72
C TYR A 179 3.73 3.58 -2.96
N GLU A 180 3.29 4.81 -2.82
CA GLU A 180 3.37 5.80 -3.87
C GLU A 180 3.88 7.13 -3.32
N TYR A 181 4.79 7.74 -4.07
CA TYR A 181 5.21 9.10 -3.88
C TYR A 181 5.20 9.82 -5.23
N LEU A 182 4.22 10.68 -5.44
CA LEU A 182 4.00 11.36 -6.73
C LEU A 182 4.50 12.81 -6.71
N GLY A 183 5.51 13.06 -5.90
CA GLY A 183 6.04 14.41 -5.71
C GLY A 183 5.08 15.29 -4.90
N GLY A 184 5.58 16.08 -3.99
CA GLY A 184 4.73 16.96 -3.18
C GLY A 184 5.31 17.24 -1.79
N ALA A 185 4.57 18.01 -1.00
CA ALA A 185 5.01 18.45 0.32
C ALA A 185 4.86 17.39 1.42
N HIS A 186 4.02 16.39 1.20
CA HIS A 186 3.84 15.25 2.09
C HIS A 186 4.70 14.08 1.60
N GLY A 187 5.10 13.18 2.47
CA GLY A 187 5.77 11.94 2.10
C GLY A 187 4.88 11.03 1.25
N GLY A 188 5.39 9.86 0.90
CA GLY A 188 4.63 8.88 0.14
C GLY A 188 3.48 8.28 0.95
N ILE A 189 2.47 7.78 0.26
CA ILE A 189 1.31 7.11 0.85
C ILE A 189 1.52 5.60 0.73
N GLY A 190 1.45 4.92 1.86
CA GLY A 190 1.45 3.47 1.92
C GLY A 190 0.03 2.91 1.98
N GLY A 191 -0.17 1.76 1.34
CA GLY A 191 -1.37 0.96 1.45
C GLY A 191 -1.04 -0.45 1.94
N LEU A 192 -1.89 -0.99 2.79
CA LEU A 192 -1.75 -2.34 3.32
C LEU A 192 -3.09 -3.06 3.23
N GLY A 193 -3.11 -4.22 2.57
CA GLY A 193 -4.28 -5.07 2.46
C GLY A 193 -3.93 -6.53 2.72
N TYR A 194 -4.81 -7.24 3.41
CA TYR A 194 -4.66 -8.67 3.65
C TYR A 194 -5.74 -9.44 2.90
N MET A 195 -5.35 -10.52 2.30
CA MET A 195 -6.25 -11.41 1.56
C MET A 195 -6.16 -12.81 2.15
N THR A 196 -7.20 -13.21 2.87
CA THR A 196 -7.31 -14.56 3.44
C THR A 196 -8.06 -15.46 2.47
N PHE A 197 -7.50 -16.61 2.16
CA PHE A 197 -8.10 -17.61 1.27
C PHE A 197 -8.37 -18.91 2.02
N ASN A 198 -9.56 -19.46 1.85
CA ASN A 198 -9.92 -20.78 2.37
C ASN A 198 -9.25 -21.88 1.54
N ARG A 199 -8.46 -22.74 2.17
CA ARG A 199 -7.72 -23.82 1.48
C ARG A 199 -8.57 -24.99 1.01
N SER A 200 -9.81 -25.09 1.48
CA SER A 200 -10.69 -26.17 1.02
C SER A 200 -11.30 -25.88 -0.35
N ASN A 201 -11.42 -24.59 -0.72
CA ASN A 201 -12.13 -24.20 -1.93
C ASN A 201 -11.46 -23.06 -2.75
N GLY A 202 -10.35 -22.49 -2.26
CA GLY A 202 -9.59 -21.42 -2.94
C GLY A 202 -10.28 -20.05 -2.92
N LYS A 203 -11.41 -19.89 -2.26
CA LYS A 203 -12.14 -18.62 -2.25
C LYS A 203 -11.51 -17.64 -1.26
N LYS A 204 -11.47 -16.37 -1.67
CA LYS A 204 -11.15 -15.27 -0.76
C LYS A 204 -12.24 -15.16 0.30
N VAL A 205 -11.82 -15.08 1.56
CA VAL A 205 -12.70 -14.85 2.70
C VAL A 205 -12.97 -13.36 2.78
N THR A 206 -14.24 -12.99 2.67
CA THR A 206 -14.75 -11.64 2.83
C THR A 206 -15.81 -11.65 3.91
N ASN A 207 -16.21 -10.49 4.41
CA ASN A 207 -17.24 -10.37 5.44
C ASN A 207 -16.87 -11.15 6.72
N PHE A 208 -15.75 -10.79 7.32
CA PHE A 208 -15.31 -11.40 8.58
C PHE A 208 -16.36 -11.23 9.70
N PHE A 209 -17.10 -10.14 9.69
CA PHE A 209 -17.94 -9.72 10.79
C PHE A 209 -19.42 -9.81 10.49
N VAL A 210 -20.21 -10.07 11.53
CA VAL A 210 -21.68 -9.92 11.46
C VAL A 210 -22.03 -8.43 11.34
N LYS A 211 -23.23 -8.13 10.82
CA LYS A 211 -23.68 -6.78 10.49
C LYS A 211 -23.55 -5.75 11.62
N GLU A 212 -23.81 -6.17 12.85
CA GLU A 212 -23.80 -5.29 14.02
C GLU A 212 -22.44 -5.24 14.74
N ALA A 213 -21.39 -5.81 14.13
CA ALA A 213 -20.07 -5.89 14.77
C ALA A 213 -19.47 -4.51 15.05
N THR A 214 -19.63 -3.56 14.13
CA THR A 214 -19.06 -2.21 14.28
C THR A 214 -19.48 -1.55 15.59
N GLU A 215 -20.78 -1.54 15.91
CA GLU A 215 -21.27 -0.94 17.15
C GLU A 215 -20.88 -1.74 18.38
N LYS A 216 -20.94 -3.06 18.29
CA LYS A 216 -20.67 -3.95 19.43
C LYS A 216 -19.18 -4.05 19.79
N MET A 217 -18.29 -3.79 18.85
CA MET A 217 -16.83 -3.88 19.04
C MET A 217 -16.18 -2.57 19.48
N GLN A 218 -16.93 -1.47 19.69
CA GLN A 218 -16.36 -0.16 19.99
C GLN A 218 -15.37 -0.18 21.18
N GLY A 219 -15.67 -0.96 22.23
CA GLY A 219 -14.75 -1.13 23.37
C GLY A 219 -13.42 -1.75 22.98
N LEU A 220 -13.43 -2.74 22.08
CA LEU A 220 -12.23 -3.42 21.58
C LEU A 220 -11.42 -2.52 20.64
N LEU A 221 -12.11 -1.82 19.73
CA LEU A 221 -11.48 -0.89 18.77
C LEU A 221 -10.80 0.26 19.52
N LYS A 222 -11.51 0.91 20.45
CA LYS A 222 -10.95 1.97 21.29
C LYS A 222 -9.75 1.51 22.12
N LYS A 223 -9.82 0.31 22.69
CA LYS A 223 -8.71 -0.25 23.46
C LYS A 223 -7.49 -0.43 22.57
N GLY A 224 -7.63 -1.11 21.43
CA GLY A 224 -6.54 -1.38 20.50
C GLY A 224 -5.90 -0.11 19.94
N LEU A 225 -6.71 0.89 19.57
CA LEU A 225 -6.19 2.17 19.09
C LEU A 225 -5.44 2.94 20.19
N LYS A 226 -5.94 2.96 21.42
CA LYS A 226 -5.23 3.58 22.55
C LYS A 226 -3.87 2.91 22.79
N GLU A 227 -3.81 1.58 22.74
CA GLU A 227 -2.57 0.82 22.86
C GLU A 227 -1.59 1.21 21.74
N HIS A 228 -2.05 1.23 20.48
CA HIS A 228 -1.22 1.64 19.34
C HIS A 228 -0.64 3.06 19.51
N PHE A 229 -1.46 4.04 19.86
CA PHE A 229 -1.00 5.43 20.05
C PHE A 229 -0.06 5.57 21.25
N CYS A 230 -0.28 4.80 22.33
CA CYS A 230 0.66 4.78 23.45
C CYS A 230 2.04 4.23 23.06
N GLU A 231 2.09 3.18 22.26
CA GLU A 231 3.34 2.57 21.76
C GLU A 231 4.08 3.51 20.81
N SER A 232 3.36 4.30 20.01
CA SER A 232 3.93 5.30 19.12
C SER A 232 4.37 6.60 19.81
N GLY A 233 4.29 6.66 21.15
CA GLY A 233 4.79 7.79 21.95
C GLY A 233 3.78 8.91 22.21
N ALA A 234 2.51 8.71 21.85
CA ALA A 234 1.40 9.64 22.12
C ALA A 234 0.42 9.00 23.15
N PRO A 235 0.67 9.07 24.47
CA PRO A 235 -0.12 8.38 25.46
C PRO A 235 -1.54 8.92 25.52
N ILE A 236 -2.49 8.15 24.99
CA ILE A 236 -3.94 8.42 25.01
C ILE A 236 -4.57 7.57 26.13
N LYS A 237 -5.10 8.23 27.16
CA LYS A 237 -5.65 7.56 28.36
C LYS A 237 -7.16 7.43 28.31
N THR A 238 -7.85 8.41 27.75
CA THR A 238 -9.31 8.49 27.77
C THR A 238 -9.89 8.27 26.37
N ASP A 239 -11.17 7.87 26.30
CA ASP A 239 -11.91 7.78 25.05
C ASP A 239 -12.05 9.16 24.39
N LYS A 240 -12.17 10.22 25.20
CA LYS A 240 -12.25 11.58 24.68
C LYS A 240 -10.97 11.99 23.96
N GLU A 241 -9.81 11.79 24.57
CA GLU A 241 -8.51 12.05 23.94
C GLU A 241 -8.32 11.24 22.66
N LEU A 242 -8.76 9.97 22.64
CA LEU A 242 -8.73 9.15 21.43
C LEU A 242 -9.58 9.78 20.32
N MET A 243 -10.83 10.11 20.62
CA MET A 243 -11.73 10.67 19.61
C MET A 243 -11.24 12.03 19.07
N GLU A 244 -10.51 12.82 19.84
CA GLU A 244 -9.87 14.05 19.39
C GLU A 244 -8.69 13.84 18.42
N GLN A 245 -8.08 12.66 18.43
CA GLN A 245 -7.01 12.27 17.49
C GLN A 245 -7.58 11.71 16.17
N LEU A 246 -8.81 11.20 16.18
CA LEU A 246 -9.42 10.57 15.02
C LEU A 246 -10.10 11.59 14.11
N GLN A 247 -10.06 11.36 12.81
CA GLN A 247 -10.70 12.15 11.76
C GLN A 247 -11.88 11.34 11.19
N ILE A 248 -12.86 11.07 12.04
CA ILE A 248 -14.06 10.30 11.69
C ILE A 248 -15.32 11.11 11.92
N ASP A 249 -16.38 10.79 11.19
CA ASP A 249 -17.69 11.39 11.39
C ASP A 249 -18.41 10.73 12.58
N GLY A 250 -18.82 11.54 13.57
CA GLY A 250 -19.53 11.05 14.76
C GLY A 250 -18.63 10.38 15.80
N ASN A 251 -19.22 9.44 16.58
CA ASN A 251 -18.57 8.82 17.73
C ASN A 251 -18.38 7.30 17.60
N VAL A 252 -18.64 6.75 16.43
CA VAL A 252 -18.49 5.32 16.13
C VAL A 252 -17.26 5.12 15.27
N ILE A 253 -16.27 4.40 15.80
CA ILE A 253 -15.07 4.05 15.05
C ILE A 253 -15.46 2.98 14.03
N PRO A 254 -15.28 3.19 12.71
CA PRO A 254 -15.58 2.18 11.71
C PRO A 254 -14.63 0.98 11.86
N LEU A 255 -15.05 -0.19 11.38
CA LEU A 255 -14.09 -1.26 11.12
C LEU A 255 -13.17 -0.84 9.96
N PRO A 256 -11.91 -1.32 9.93
CA PRO A 256 -11.03 -1.03 8.81
C PRO A 256 -11.66 -1.42 7.47
N VAL A 257 -11.40 -0.65 6.43
CA VAL A 257 -11.84 -0.95 5.05
C VAL A 257 -11.28 -2.29 4.59
N GLN A 258 -10.04 -2.58 4.99
CA GLN A 258 -9.44 -3.89 4.74
C GLN A 258 -9.85 -4.89 5.82
N GLU A 259 -10.19 -6.11 5.38
CA GLU A 259 -10.47 -7.18 6.33
C GLU A 259 -9.28 -7.45 7.25
N PRO A 260 -9.51 -7.73 8.53
CA PRO A 260 -8.42 -8.11 9.42
C PRO A 260 -7.83 -9.45 8.99
N TYR A 261 -6.58 -9.69 9.35
CA TYR A 261 -6.00 -10.98 9.05
C TYR A 261 -5.73 -11.82 10.30
N PRO A 262 -5.96 -13.13 10.21
CA PRO A 262 -5.68 -14.04 11.31
C PRO A 262 -4.16 -14.23 11.48
N SER A 263 -3.70 -14.11 12.73
CA SER A 263 -2.33 -14.37 13.17
C SER A 263 -2.30 -15.44 14.26
N ALA A 264 -1.13 -15.81 14.77
CA ALA A 264 -1.02 -16.73 15.90
C ALA A 264 -1.65 -16.17 17.19
N ALA A 265 -1.69 -14.86 17.37
CA ALA A 265 -2.16 -14.17 18.57
C ALA A 265 -3.64 -13.75 18.53
N GLY A 266 -4.23 -13.62 17.34
CA GLY A 266 -5.58 -13.13 17.12
C GLY A 266 -5.78 -12.52 15.75
N LEU A 267 -6.82 -11.72 15.61
CA LEU A 267 -7.07 -10.93 14.42
C LEU A 267 -6.33 -9.61 14.49
N ILE A 268 -5.52 -9.31 13.48
CA ILE A 268 -4.82 -8.03 13.34
C ILE A 268 -5.68 -7.09 12.51
N PHE A 269 -5.98 -5.94 13.09
CA PHE A 269 -6.70 -4.83 12.47
C PHE A 269 -5.67 -3.78 12.05
N THR A 270 -5.81 -3.25 10.85
CA THR A 270 -4.95 -2.17 10.36
C THR A 270 -5.80 -1.16 9.61
N TYR A 271 -5.70 0.10 10.01
CA TYR A 271 -6.25 1.24 9.28
C TYR A 271 -5.15 1.82 8.39
N ASN A 272 -5.46 2.05 7.14
CA ASN A 272 -4.52 2.69 6.23
C ASN A 272 -4.34 4.18 6.54
N GLN A 273 -3.34 4.80 5.96
CA GLN A 273 -3.12 6.24 6.10
C GLN A 273 -4.37 7.02 5.68
N TYR A 274 -4.73 8.03 6.45
CA TYR A 274 -5.94 8.87 6.28
C TYR A 274 -7.28 8.15 6.46
N GLU A 275 -7.33 6.87 6.79
CA GLU A 275 -8.60 6.14 6.95
C GLU A 275 -9.39 6.61 8.19
N ILE A 276 -8.72 6.80 9.32
CA ILE A 276 -9.33 7.26 10.58
C ILE A 276 -8.55 8.37 11.29
N ALA A 277 -7.37 8.73 10.81
CA ALA A 277 -6.51 9.71 11.46
C ALA A 277 -5.66 10.44 10.42
N CYS A 278 -4.95 11.52 10.82
CA CYS A 278 -4.08 12.27 9.94
C CYS A 278 -2.86 11.45 9.48
N TYR A 279 -2.18 11.88 8.41
CA TYR A 279 -0.99 11.25 7.86
C TYR A 279 0.08 10.91 8.93
N ALA A 280 0.31 11.80 9.88
CA ALA A 280 1.32 11.62 10.92
C ALA A 280 1.02 10.48 11.90
N ALA A 281 -0.23 10.02 11.97
CA ALA A 281 -0.61 8.84 12.75
C ALA A 281 -0.15 7.52 12.09
N GLY A 282 0.28 7.57 10.84
CA GLY A 282 0.68 6.39 10.09
C GLY A 282 -0.48 5.45 9.78
N MET A 283 -0.26 4.16 9.97
CA MET A 283 -1.26 3.10 9.81
C MET A 283 -1.52 2.43 11.17
N PRO A 284 -2.53 2.90 11.94
CA PRO A 284 -2.86 2.32 13.23
C PRO A 284 -3.17 0.83 13.12
N SER A 285 -2.44 0.01 13.88
CA SER A 285 -2.59 -1.45 13.85
C SER A 285 -2.56 -2.03 15.26
N PHE A 286 -3.42 -3.01 15.52
CA PHE A 286 -3.51 -3.70 16.82
C PHE A 286 -4.09 -5.10 16.66
N THR A 287 -3.93 -5.94 17.68
CA THR A 287 -4.42 -7.32 17.67
C THR A 287 -5.60 -7.49 18.65
N ILE A 288 -6.69 -8.07 18.17
CA ILE A 288 -7.79 -8.53 19.03
C ILE A 288 -7.68 -10.04 19.17
N PRO A 289 -7.51 -10.58 20.40
CA PRO A 289 -7.46 -12.01 20.65
C PRO A 289 -8.73 -12.73 20.13
N TYR A 290 -8.56 -13.95 19.61
CA TYR A 290 -9.68 -14.71 19.01
C TYR A 290 -10.89 -14.84 19.92
N GLU A 291 -10.70 -15.15 21.21
CA GLU A 291 -11.77 -15.28 22.19
C GLU A 291 -12.62 -14.00 22.34
N GLN A 292 -12.01 -12.83 22.16
CA GLN A 292 -12.71 -11.54 22.21
C GLN A 292 -13.38 -11.19 20.87
N ALA A 293 -12.79 -11.59 19.75
CA ALA A 293 -13.34 -11.33 18.41
C ALA A 293 -14.46 -12.31 18.03
N MET A 294 -14.37 -13.55 18.50
CA MET A 294 -15.25 -14.67 18.10
C MET A 294 -16.74 -14.36 18.14
N PRO A 295 -17.31 -13.65 19.16
CA PRO A 295 -18.74 -13.33 19.18
C PRO A 295 -19.23 -12.48 17.99
N TYR A 296 -18.33 -11.75 17.35
CA TYR A 296 -18.65 -10.80 16.29
C TYR A 296 -18.36 -11.32 14.87
N LEU A 297 -17.75 -12.51 14.78
CA LEU A 297 -17.40 -13.13 13.51
C LEU A 297 -18.60 -13.82 12.86
N THR A 298 -18.59 -13.91 11.54
CA THR A 298 -19.52 -14.76 10.78
C THR A 298 -19.23 -16.23 11.04
N ASP A 299 -20.20 -17.12 10.81
CA ASP A 299 -20.01 -18.55 11.06
C ASP A 299 -18.95 -19.16 10.13
N GLU A 300 -18.84 -18.68 8.88
CA GLU A 300 -17.78 -19.09 7.96
C GLU A 300 -16.38 -18.82 8.55
N VAL A 301 -16.17 -17.61 9.06
CA VAL A 301 -14.88 -17.23 9.67
C VAL A 301 -14.61 -17.98 10.96
N LYS A 302 -15.64 -18.21 11.78
CA LYS A 302 -15.51 -19.04 13.01
C LYS A 302 -15.00 -20.45 12.67
N GLU A 303 -15.61 -21.10 11.66
CA GLU A 303 -15.19 -22.45 11.23
C GLU A 303 -13.77 -22.45 10.67
N LEU A 304 -13.40 -21.42 9.93
CA LEU A 304 -12.06 -21.26 9.40
C LEU A 304 -11.01 -21.14 10.51
N LEU A 305 -11.30 -20.40 11.57
CA LEU A 305 -10.37 -20.07 12.66
C LEU A 305 -10.37 -21.11 13.81
N LYS A 306 -11.31 -22.06 13.84
CA LYS A 306 -11.26 -23.18 14.81
C LYS A 306 -9.95 -23.95 14.67
N LYS A 307 -9.30 -24.20 15.80
CA LYS A 307 -8.08 -25.02 15.88
C LYS A 307 -8.34 -26.48 15.51
#